data_2aaa08f67a8e066c41dfbfe5357b8a2c
#
_entry.id   2aaa08f67a8e066c41dfbfe5357b8a2c
#
_cell.length_a   1.000
_cell.length_b   1.000
_cell.length_c   1.000
_cell.angle_alpha   90.00
_cell.angle_beta   90.00
_cell.angle_gamma   90.00
#
_symmetry.space_group_name_H-M   'P 1'
#
loop_
_entity.id
_entity.type
_entity.pdbx_description
1 polymer ?
#
loop_
_entity_poly.entity_id
_entity_poly.type
_entity_poly.pdbx_seq_one_letter_code
_entity_poly.pdbx_strand_id
1 'polypeptide(L)'
;MTPPSKRPRRVGVLLVILPLWLLASGGVAVWYFFKREKTHAAGQQQRFVRSVSVAGLADDLGKFVGIIGERHASSDSAAKNLARAAAMIEGALGPANTGYTVRRQRGPGDWPLLHATLGGKNPGAPAVWVLSSYDSRPGSPGAEANASGLAATLATAQALAGDQLATDVHFVFLPHVNDPDSPVLETALKFHEILAQAAPPKALLCVEAMGAGDLLWLTSRDVEAAPLALAQGLGTVRGAEVVCLGDDVDLASVLFEMGLPAVRVATRPMLTPAEPDSKVPAAPIVAASTGRLIELIRRCAITR
;
A
#
# COMPACT_ATOMS: atom_id res chain seq x y z
N MET A 1 28.27 28.72 76.78
CA MET A 1 27.00 28.51 76.13
C MET A 1 26.92 29.48 74.92
N THR A 2 27.13 28.98 73.72
CA THR A 2 27.02 29.74 72.50
C THR A 2 25.55 29.76 72.05
N PRO A 3 25.00 30.93 71.72
CA PRO A 3 23.58 31.03 71.32
C PRO A 3 23.34 30.36 69.96
N PRO A 4 22.16 29.73 69.72
CA PRO A 4 21.85 29.07 68.49
C PRO A 4 21.75 30.08 67.35
N SER A 5 22.49 29.83 66.28
CA SER A 5 22.47 30.67 65.05
C SER A 5 21.06 30.61 64.41
N LYS A 6 20.39 31.73 64.37
CA LYS A 6 19.13 31.86 63.62
C LYS A 6 19.40 31.69 62.14
N ARG A 7 19.08 30.51 61.58
CA ARG A 7 19.10 30.30 60.12
C ARG A 7 18.23 31.35 59.44
N PRO A 8 18.72 32.04 58.41
CA PRO A 8 17.97 33.10 57.79
C PRO A 8 16.68 32.50 57.12
N ARG A 9 15.49 32.99 57.49
CA ARG A 9 14.18 32.57 56.95
C ARG A 9 14.17 32.50 55.39
N ARG A 10 15.05 33.25 54.73
CA ARG A 10 15.20 33.33 53.27
C ARG A 10 15.68 31.98 52.66
N VAL A 11 16.50 31.20 53.32
CA VAL A 11 17.00 29.91 52.84
C VAL A 11 15.92 28.84 52.85
N GLY A 12 15.03 28.87 53.90
CA GLY A 12 13.89 27.94 53.95
C GLY A 12 12.86 28.18 52.88
N VAL A 13 12.61 29.44 52.52
CA VAL A 13 11.68 29.84 51.44
C VAL A 13 12.22 29.42 50.07
N LEU A 14 13.49 29.58 49.83
CA LEU A 14 14.18 29.16 48.59
C LEU A 14 14.13 27.64 48.40
N LEU A 15 14.30 26.86 49.49
CA LEU A 15 14.25 25.38 49.47
C LEU A 15 12.85 24.81 49.14
N VAL A 16 11.79 25.58 49.35
CA VAL A 16 10.42 25.17 48.97
C VAL A 16 10.02 25.69 47.59
N ILE A 17 10.38 26.93 47.28
CA ILE A 17 9.96 27.56 46.00
C ILE A 17 10.66 26.95 44.82
N LEU A 18 11.97 26.61 44.95
CA LEU A 18 12.74 26.05 43.81
C LEU A 18 12.24 24.67 43.32
N PRO A 19 11.94 23.69 44.19
CA PRO A 19 11.33 22.41 43.76
C PRO A 19 9.92 22.60 43.16
N LEU A 20 9.12 23.48 43.75
CA LEU A 20 7.76 23.77 43.22
C LEU A 20 7.83 24.42 41.83
N TRP A 21 8.78 25.31 41.61
CA TRP A 21 8.99 25.93 40.31
C TRP A 21 9.50 24.94 39.27
N LEU A 22 10.41 24.02 39.64
CA LEU A 22 10.91 22.93 38.79
C LEU A 22 9.80 21.95 38.43
N LEU A 23 8.93 21.58 39.38
CA LEU A 23 7.77 20.71 39.10
C LEU A 23 6.76 21.39 38.17
N ALA A 24 6.47 22.66 38.39
CA ALA A 24 5.56 23.41 37.53
C ALA A 24 6.13 23.59 36.10
N SER A 25 7.40 23.96 35.98
CA SER A 25 8.06 24.14 34.68
C SER A 25 8.20 22.80 33.94
N GLY A 26 8.53 21.70 34.65
CA GLY A 26 8.56 20.33 34.10
C GLY A 26 7.18 19.88 33.60
N GLY A 27 6.13 20.12 34.39
CA GLY A 27 4.76 19.83 34.00
C GLY A 27 4.31 20.59 32.75
N VAL A 28 4.63 21.89 32.67
CA VAL A 28 4.36 22.70 31.48
C VAL A 28 5.15 22.22 30.25
N ALA A 29 6.42 21.84 30.42
CA ALA A 29 7.24 21.31 29.33
C ALA A 29 6.68 20.00 28.80
N VAL A 30 6.31 19.06 29.69
CA VAL A 30 5.70 17.78 29.32
C VAL A 30 4.36 18.00 28.64
N TRP A 31 3.47 18.87 29.17
CA TRP A 31 2.21 19.21 28.54
C TRP A 31 2.40 19.85 27.16
N TYR A 32 3.38 20.75 27.01
CA TYR A 32 3.71 21.38 25.73
C TYR A 32 4.23 20.38 24.73
N PHE A 33 5.05 19.41 25.15
CA PHE A 33 5.56 18.34 24.31
C PHE A 33 4.44 17.46 23.79
N PHE A 34 3.54 16.97 24.65
CA PHE A 34 2.37 16.19 24.24
C PHE A 34 1.39 16.98 23.39
N LYS A 35 1.19 18.26 23.67
CA LYS A 35 0.35 19.13 22.83
C LYS A 35 0.98 19.34 21.46
N ARG A 36 2.30 19.53 21.39
CA ARG A 36 3.03 19.69 20.14
C ARG A 36 3.00 18.42 19.31
N GLU A 37 3.13 17.26 19.94
CA GLU A 37 3.06 15.95 19.28
C GLU A 37 1.67 15.69 18.68
N LYS A 38 0.60 15.99 19.42
CA LYS A 38 -0.78 15.94 18.91
C LYS A 38 -1.03 16.94 17.77
N THR A 39 -0.45 18.13 17.85
CA THR A 39 -0.61 19.17 16.81
C THR A 39 0.22 18.80 15.56
N HIS A 40 1.40 18.18 15.73
CA HIS A 40 2.18 17.66 14.62
C HIS A 40 1.50 16.46 13.96
N ALA A 41 0.93 15.54 14.73
CA ALA A 41 0.15 14.42 14.19
C ALA A 41 -1.08 14.91 13.41
N ALA A 42 -1.82 15.88 13.96
CA ALA A 42 -2.97 16.49 13.27
C ALA A 42 -2.55 17.31 12.04
N GLY A 43 -1.41 18.02 12.10
CA GLY A 43 -0.88 18.79 10.97
C GLY A 43 -0.28 17.91 9.88
N GLN A 44 0.24 16.71 10.21
CA GLN A 44 0.65 15.72 9.23
C GLN A 44 -0.55 15.11 8.52
N GLN A 45 -1.65 14.81 9.23
CA GLN A 45 -2.90 14.34 8.60
C GLN A 45 -3.47 15.35 7.58
N GLN A 46 -3.23 16.65 7.74
CA GLN A 46 -3.64 17.67 6.76
C GLN A 46 -2.71 17.80 5.54
N ARG A 47 -1.51 17.18 5.57
CA ARG A 47 -0.53 17.24 4.48
C ARG A 47 -0.64 16.07 3.48
N PHE A 48 -1.52 15.12 3.69
CA PHE A 48 -1.69 14.03 2.75
C PHE A 48 -2.25 14.56 1.43
N VAL A 49 -1.50 14.32 0.37
CA VAL A 49 -1.86 14.73 -0.99
C VAL A 49 -3.08 13.91 -1.40
N ARG A 50 -4.25 14.53 -1.42
CA ARG A 50 -5.51 13.89 -1.84
C ARG A 50 -5.60 13.67 -3.36
N SER A 51 -4.56 14.01 -4.10
CA SER A 51 -4.49 13.87 -5.55
C SER A 51 -3.25 13.08 -5.95
N VAL A 52 -3.37 12.33 -7.03
CA VAL A 52 -2.25 11.58 -7.61
C VAL A 52 -1.21 12.55 -8.16
N SER A 53 0.04 12.43 -7.69
CA SER A 53 1.15 13.25 -8.17
C SER A 53 1.80 12.61 -9.40
N VAL A 54 1.69 13.27 -10.55
CA VAL A 54 2.38 12.82 -11.78
C VAL A 54 3.90 12.79 -11.59
N ALA A 55 4.46 13.78 -10.89
CA ALA A 55 5.90 13.82 -10.61
C ALA A 55 6.32 12.69 -9.66
N GLY A 56 5.51 12.39 -8.64
CA GLY A 56 5.75 11.26 -7.74
C GLY A 56 5.71 9.92 -8.47
N LEU A 57 4.72 9.72 -9.34
CA LEU A 57 4.65 8.51 -10.17
C LEU A 57 5.83 8.40 -11.15
N ALA A 58 6.27 9.51 -11.76
CA ALA A 58 7.46 9.50 -12.62
C ALA A 58 8.72 9.08 -11.84
N ASP A 59 8.87 9.57 -10.60
CA ASP A 59 9.98 9.23 -9.71
C ASP A 59 9.93 7.74 -9.30
N ASP A 60 8.75 7.24 -8.89
CA ASP A 60 8.57 5.84 -8.49
C ASP A 60 8.82 4.87 -9.67
N LEU A 61 8.27 5.17 -10.85
CA LEU A 61 8.52 4.39 -12.06
C LEU A 61 10.00 4.42 -12.44
N GLY A 62 10.64 5.58 -12.39
CA GLY A 62 12.08 5.73 -12.64
C GLY A 62 12.93 4.90 -11.68
N LYS A 63 12.54 4.85 -10.40
CA LYS A 63 13.22 4.03 -9.38
C LYS A 63 13.01 2.55 -9.61
N PHE A 64 11.77 2.07 -9.81
CA PHE A 64 11.50 0.65 -10.00
C PHE A 64 12.12 0.10 -11.27
N VAL A 65 12.06 0.83 -12.39
CA VAL A 65 12.53 0.36 -13.69
C VAL A 65 14.01 0.67 -13.90
N GLY A 66 14.45 1.91 -13.62
CA GLY A 66 15.79 2.37 -13.96
C GLY A 66 16.84 2.15 -12.88
N ILE A 67 16.49 2.29 -11.59
CA ILE A 67 17.45 2.21 -10.49
C ILE A 67 17.46 0.81 -9.87
N ILE A 68 16.30 0.24 -9.59
CA ILE A 68 16.16 -1.09 -9.01
C ILE A 68 16.29 -2.13 -10.11
N GLY A 69 15.50 -2.03 -11.19
CA GLY A 69 15.55 -2.94 -12.31
C GLY A 69 14.88 -4.29 -12.05
N GLU A 70 15.50 -5.38 -12.48
CA GLU A 70 15.00 -6.75 -12.26
C GLU A 70 14.88 -7.09 -10.77
N ARG A 71 13.78 -7.74 -10.40
CA ARG A 71 13.40 -8.02 -9.01
C ARG A 71 12.84 -9.44 -8.90
N HIS A 72 13.69 -10.43 -8.69
CA HIS A 72 13.32 -11.84 -8.53
C HIS A 72 14.33 -12.57 -7.66
N ALA A 73 14.02 -13.79 -7.21
CA ALA A 73 14.88 -14.56 -6.33
C ALA A 73 15.92 -15.41 -7.07
N SER A 74 15.82 -15.54 -8.41
CA SER A 74 16.63 -16.48 -9.21
C SER A 74 18.10 -16.05 -9.39
N SER A 75 18.48 -14.82 -8.98
CA SER A 75 19.89 -14.37 -8.97
C SER A 75 20.16 -13.44 -7.78
N ASP A 76 21.41 -13.42 -7.29
CA ASP A 76 21.82 -12.60 -6.15
C ASP A 76 21.61 -11.09 -6.38
N SER A 77 21.81 -10.62 -7.61
CA SER A 77 21.63 -9.22 -7.97
C SER A 77 20.15 -8.82 -7.94
N ALA A 78 19.29 -9.62 -8.56
CA ALA A 78 17.86 -9.39 -8.60
C ALA A 78 17.20 -9.59 -7.21
N ALA A 79 17.71 -10.52 -6.41
CA ALA A 79 17.30 -10.71 -5.01
C ALA A 79 17.58 -9.47 -4.16
N LYS A 80 18.75 -8.82 -4.31
CA LYS A 80 19.04 -7.54 -3.68
C LYS A 80 18.09 -6.44 -4.13
N ASN A 81 17.72 -6.43 -5.41
CA ASN A 81 16.79 -5.47 -5.97
C ASN A 81 15.35 -5.72 -5.46
N LEU A 82 14.95 -6.99 -5.32
CA LEU A 82 13.67 -7.36 -4.70
C LEU A 82 13.60 -6.84 -3.25
N ALA A 83 14.69 -6.99 -2.47
CA ALA A 83 14.79 -6.44 -1.12
C ALA A 83 14.71 -4.89 -1.10
N ARG A 84 15.34 -4.21 -2.08
CA ARG A 84 15.26 -2.75 -2.23
C ARG A 84 13.84 -2.29 -2.56
N ALA A 85 13.14 -3.02 -3.42
CA ALA A 85 11.73 -2.72 -3.72
C ALA A 85 10.85 -2.85 -2.49
N ALA A 86 11.00 -3.91 -1.69
CA ALA A 86 10.30 -4.08 -0.43
C ALA A 86 10.58 -2.90 0.54
N ALA A 87 11.84 -2.51 0.71
CA ALA A 87 12.22 -1.39 1.55
C ALA A 87 11.66 -0.04 1.06
N MET A 88 11.61 0.16 -0.27
CA MET A 88 11.01 1.35 -0.87
C MET A 88 9.51 1.42 -0.58
N ILE A 89 8.78 0.31 -0.70
CA ILE A 89 7.34 0.23 -0.38
C ILE A 89 7.10 0.57 1.09
N GLU A 90 7.87 -0.03 2.00
CA GLU A 90 7.77 0.25 3.44
C GLU A 90 8.04 1.73 3.75
N GLY A 91 9.07 2.30 3.14
CA GLY A 91 9.40 3.72 3.30
C GLY A 91 8.29 4.63 2.76
N ALA A 92 7.77 4.33 1.57
CA ALA A 92 6.71 5.12 0.93
C ALA A 92 5.39 5.10 1.72
N LEU A 93 5.04 3.97 2.32
CA LEU A 93 3.81 3.77 3.10
C LEU A 93 4.00 3.92 4.61
N GLY A 94 5.22 4.11 5.08
CA GLY A 94 5.51 4.20 6.52
C GLY A 94 4.78 5.34 7.24
N PRO A 95 4.72 5.29 8.59
CA PRO A 95 3.95 6.23 9.40
C PRO A 95 4.32 7.71 9.17
N ALA A 96 5.58 7.98 8.82
CA ALA A 96 6.06 9.33 8.54
C ALA A 96 5.43 9.94 7.26
N ASN A 97 5.08 9.11 6.28
CA ASN A 97 4.59 9.55 4.98
C ASN A 97 3.06 9.47 4.86
N THR A 98 2.46 8.40 5.35
CA THR A 98 1.02 8.13 5.18
C THR A 98 0.26 7.95 6.49
N GLY A 99 0.96 7.66 7.57
CA GLY A 99 0.36 7.26 8.84
C GLY A 99 0.02 5.77 8.92
N TYR A 100 0.27 4.98 7.86
CA TYR A 100 0.04 3.53 7.91
C TYR A 100 1.10 2.82 8.75
N THR A 101 0.69 1.74 9.40
CA THR A 101 1.61 0.73 9.93
C THR A 101 1.75 -0.37 8.89
N VAL A 102 2.92 -0.47 8.26
CA VAL A 102 3.21 -1.56 7.32
C VAL A 102 3.65 -2.78 8.12
N ARG A 103 2.89 -3.87 8.00
CA ARG A 103 3.21 -5.16 8.61
C ARG A 103 3.97 -6.02 7.62
N ARG A 104 5.07 -6.60 8.08
CA ARG A 104 5.79 -7.64 7.32
C ARG A 104 5.27 -9.00 7.75
N GLN A 105 4.76 -9.76 6.80
CA GLN A 105 4.35 -11.14 7.02
C GLN A 105 5.27 -12.06 6.24
N ARG A 106 5.60 -13.20 6.82
CA ARG A 106 6.51 -14.16 6.18
C ARG A 106 5.84 -14.77 4.95
N GLY A 107 6.46 -14.57 3.79
CA GLY A 107 6.07 -15.16 2.52
C GLY A 107 6.96 -16.32 2.10
N PRO A 108 6.79 -16.81 0.85
CA PRO A 108 7.61 -17.85 0.27
C PRO A 108 9.10 -17.46 0.29
N GLY A 109 9.99 -18.41 0.57
CA GLY A 109 11.42 -18.16 0.59
C GLY A 109 11.88 -17.10 1.60
N ASP A 110 11.09 -16.84 2.65
CA ASP A 110 11.30 -15.77 3.65
C ASP A 110 11.14 -14.33 3.10
N TRP A 111 10.70 -14.17 1.88
CA TRP A 111 10.37 -12.85 1.32
C TRP A 111 9.08 -12.31 1.92
N PRO A 112 9.04 -11.03 2.35
CA PRO A 112 7.88 -10.53 3.07
C PRO A 112 6.70 -10.23 2.15
N LEU A 113 5.49 -10.59 2.57
CA LEU A 113 4.30 -9.89 2.15
C LEU A 113 4.19 -8.61 2.98
N LEU A 114 4.02 -7.48 2.31
CA LEU A 114 3.90 -6.19 2.96
C LEU A 114 2.43 -5.79 2.99
N HIS A 115 1.90 -5.53 4.17
CA HIS A 115 0.49 -5.28 4.37
C HIS A 115 0.26 -3.96 5.10
N ALA A 116 -0.47 -3.04 4.47
CA ALA A 116 -0.93 -1.79 5.06
C ALA A 116 -2.46 -1.73 5.07
N THR A 117 -3.05 -1.16 6.11
CA THR A 117 -4.51 -1.06 6.26
C THR A 117 -4.93 0.39 6.45
N LEU A 118 -5.87 0.83 5.63
CA LEU A 118 -6.66 2.03 5.86
C LEU A 118 -7.93 1.62 6.62
N GLY A 119 -8.03 2.00 7.89
CA GLY A 119 -9.19 1.68 8.72
C GLY A 119 -10.45 2.42 8.25
N GLY A 120 -11.54 1.68 8.11
CA GLY A 120 -12.86 2.19 7.79
C GLY A 120 -13.67 2.57 9.03
N LYS A 121 -14.86 3.13 8.82
CA LYS A 121 -15.79 3.51 9.90
C LYS A 121 -16.46 2.30 10.55
N ASN A 122 -16.59 1.19 9.83
CA ASN A 122 -17.26 -0.02 10.28
C ASN A 122 -16.24 -1.17 10.38
N PRO A 123 -15.47 -1.25 11.47
CA PRO A 123 -14.49 -2.32 11.63
C PRO A 123 -15.20 -3.69 11.65
N GLY A 124 -14.62 -4.68 10.96
CA GLY A 124 -15.19 -6.01 10.83
C GLY A 124 -16.23 -6.18 9.72
N ALA A 125 -16.61 -5.10 9.01
CA ALA A 125 -17.37 -5.22 7.77
C ALA A 125 -16.50 -5.84 6.65
N PRO A 126 -17.12 -6.49 5.63
CA PRO A 126 -16.39 -6.99 4.48
C PRO A 126 -15.51 -5.91 3.86
N ALA A 127 -14.22 -6.19 3.70
CA ALA A 127 -13.18 -5.25 3.35
C ALA A 127 -12.84 -5.26 1.85
N VAL A 128 -12.25 -4.17 1.36
CA VAL A 128 -11.65 -4.10 0.02
C VAL A 128 -10.17 -4.47 0.13
N TRP A 129 -9.74 -5.42 -0.71
CA TRP A 129 -8.35 -5.85 -0.77
C TRP A 129 -7.75 -5.45 -2.11
N VAL A 130 -6.61 -4.82 -2.08
CA VAL A 130 -5.86 -4.35 -3.25
C VAL A 130 -4.49 -5.00 -3.21
N LEU A 131 -4.22 -5.87 -4.17
CA LEU A 131 -2.99 -6.63 -4.27
C LEU A 131 -2.16 -6.10 -5.44
N SER A 132 -0.86 -6.04 -5.26
CA SER A 132 0.10 -5.78 -6.33
C SER A 132 1.38 -6.54 -6.05
N SER A 133 2.05 -7.02 -7.10
CA SER A 133 3.35 -7.66 -6.94
C SER A 133 4.48 -6.65 -6.97
N TYR A 134 5.60 -6.96 -6.30
CA TYR A 134 6.79 -6.13 -6.35
C TYR A 134 8.01 -6.84 -6.96
N ASP A 135 7.86 -8.09 -7.40
CA ASP A 135 8.82 -8.83 -8.21
C ASP A 135 8.70 -8.47 -9.70
N SER A 136 9.58 -8.98 -10.51
CA SER A 136 9.54 -8.95 -11.98
C SER A 136 10.05 -10.26 -12.57
N ARG A 137 9.78 -10.50 -13.86
CA ARG A 137 10.35 -11.65 -14.57
C ARG A 137 11.86 -11.53 -14.70
N PRO A 138 12.61 -12.63 -14.70
CA PRO A 138 14.01 -12.65 -15.10
C PRO A 138 14.19 -12.08 -16.52
N GLY A 139 15.27 -11.31 -16.70
CA GLY A 139 15.57 -10.64 -17.98
C GLY A 139 14.77 -9.37 -18.25
N SER A 140 13.89 -8.94 -17.31
CA SER A 140 13.04 -7.79 -17.53
C SER A 140 12.79 -7.00 -16.24
N PRO A 141 12.86 -5.66 -16.23
CA PRO A 141 12.45 -4.85 -15.09
C PRO A 141 10.92 -4.80 -14.90
N GLY A 142 10.12 -5.34 -15.84
CA GLY A 142 8.66 -5.35 -15.79
C GLY A 142 8.07 -3.95 -15.75
N ALA A 143 8.46 -3.09 -16.69
CA ALA A 143 8.16 -1.67 -16.65
C ALA A 143 6.65 -1.39 -16.72
N GLU A 144 5.95 -1.99 -17.68
CA GLU A 144 4.50 -1.82 -17.83
C GLU A 144 3.73 -2.94 -17.13
N ALA A 145 4.14 -4.18 -17.29
CA ALA A 145 3.40 -5.34 -16.77
C ALA A 145 3.32 -5.36 -15.24
N ASN A 146 4.30 -4.78 -14.54
CA ASN A 146 4.42 -4.88 -13.09
C ASN A 146 4.69 -3.52 -12.42
N ALA A 147 5.79 -2.82 -12.77
CA ALA A 147 6.18 -1.59 -12.06
C ALA A 147 5.11 -0.50 -12.16
N SER A 148 4.34 -0.44 -13.25
CA SER A 148 3.25 0.53 -13.39
C SER A 148 2.10 0.25 -12.41
N GLY A 149 1.73 -1.01 -12.22
CA GLY A 149 0.72 -1.42 -11.25
C GLY A 149 1.17 -1.21 -9.81
N LEU A 150 2.43 -1.52 -9.53
CA LEU A 150 3.05 -1.29 -8.23
C LEU A 150 3.07 0.21 -7.87
N ALA A 151 3.55 1.07 -8.78
CA ALA A 151 3.56 2.52 -8.59
C ALA A 151 2.15 3.09 -8.44
N ALA A 152 1.18 2.62 -9.26
CA ALA A 152 -0.21 3.01 -9.15
C ALA A 152 -0.84 2.60 -7.81
N THR A 153 -0.54 1.41 -7.30
CA THR A 153 -1.02 0.93 -6.01
C THR A 153 -0.43 1.74 -4.85
N LEU A 154 0.87 2.06 -4.90
CA LEU A 154 1.53 2.93 -3.92
C LEU A 154 0.90 4.33 -3.91
N ALA A 155 0.76 4.94 -5.09
CA ALA A 155 0.16 6.27 -5.22
C ALA A 155 -1.32 6.26 -4.77
N THR A 156 -2.05 5.16 -5.00
CA THR A 156 -3.42 4.96 -4.51
C THR A 156 -3.47 4.91 -2.99
N ALA A 157 -2.61 4.11 -2.36
CA ALA A 157 -2.54 4.02 -0.91
C ALA A 157 -2.19 5.38 -0.29
N GLN A 158 -1.24 6.11 -0.87
CA GLN A 158 -0.88 7.47 -0.43
C GLN A 158 -2.03 8.46 -0.59
N ALA A 159 -2.74 8.43 -1.73
CA ALA A 159 -3.85 9.34 -2.00
C ALA A 159 -5.07 9.08 -1.10
N LEU A 160 -5.30 7.82 -0.69
CA LEU A 160 -6.38 7.44 0.22
C LEU A 160 -6.01 7.62 1.70
N ALA A 161 -4.75 7.92 2.02
CA ALA A 161 -4.32 8.10 3.38
C ALA A 161 -5.14 9.20 4.09
N GLY A 162 -5.77 8.83 5.21
CA GLY A 162 -6.66 9.73 5.97
C GLY A 162 -8.10 9.82 5.45
N ASP A 163 -8.46 9.12 4.36
CA ASP A 163 -9.84 9.04 3.90
C ASP A 163 -10.70 8.28 4.93
N GLN A 164 -11.95 8.72 5.08
CA GLN A 164 -12.93 8.12 5.98
C GLN A 164 -13.89 7.23 5.20
N LEU A 165 -13.39 6.08 4.74
CA LEU A 165 -14.18 5.10 3.99
C LEU A 165 -15.15 4.33 4.91
N ALA A 166 -16.13 3.66 4.34
CA ALA A 166 -17.11 2.92 5.12
C ALA A 166 -16.56 1.60 5.65
N THR A 167 -15.73 0.91 4.86
CA THR A 167 -15.09 -0.36 5.24
C THR A 167 -13.57 -0.23 5.16
N ASP A 168 -12.86 -1.17 5.78
CA ASP A 168 -11.41 -1.23 5.68
C ASP A 168 -10.93 -1.42 4.24
N VAL A 169 -9.78 -0.84 3.91
CA VAL A 169 -9.06 -1.09 2.66
C VAL A 169 -7.67 -1.62 3.00
N HIS A 170 -7.37 -2.81 2.52
CA HIS A 170 -6.10 -3.47 2.72
C HIS A 170 -5.26 -3.38 1.45
N PHE A 171 -4.03 -2.91 1.56
CA PHE A 171 -3.03 -2.93 0.50
C PHE A 171 -2.01 -4.02 0.81
N VAL A 172 -1.85 -4.98 -0.09
CA VAL A 172 -0.91 -6.09 0.09
C VAL A 172 0.03 -6.16 -1.11
N PHE A 173 1.34 -6.13 -0.82
CA PHE A 173 2.37 -6.23 -1.84
C PHE A 173 3.06 -7.58 -1.73
N LEU A 174 3.12 -8.29 -2.85
CA LEU A 174 3.47 -9.70 -2.94
C LEU A 174 4.84 -9.89 -3.60
N PRO A 175 5.69 -10.79 -3.07
CA PRO A 175 7.07 -10.94 -3.51
C PRO A 175 7.26 -11.77 -4.78
N HIS A 176 6.39 -12.75 -5.05
CA HIS A 176 6.58 -13.77 -6.07
C HIS A 176 5.29 -14.04 -6.82
N VAL A 177 5.08 -13.29 -7.88
CA VAL A 177 3.93 -13.44 -8.79
C VAL A 177 4.42 -13.61 -10.24
N ASN A 178 5.51 -12.93 -10.60
CA ASN A 178 6.01 -12.86 -11.97
C ASN A 178 7.28 -13.71 -12.19
N ASP A 179 7.94 -14.16 -11.15
CA ASP A 179 9.10 -15.03 -11.24
C ASP A 179 8.64 -16.48 -11.54
N PRO A 180 8.95 -17.05 -12.70
CA PRO A 180 8.53 -18.40 -13.08
C PRO A 180 9.11 -19.51 -12.18
N ASP A 181 10.27 -19.25 -11.54
CA ASP A 181 10.90 -20.18 -10.61
C ASP A 181 10.28 -20.12 -9.19
N SER A 182 9.48 -19.10 -8.93
CA SER A 182 8.78 -18.94 -7.66
C SER A 182 7.28 -19.15 -7.87
N PRO A 183 6.73 -20.25 -7.39
CA PRO A 183 5.36 -20.62 -7.69
C PRO A 183 4.39 -19.56 -7.11
N VAL A 184 3.63 -18.90 -7.96
CA VAL A 184 2.58 -17.95 -7.59
C VAL A 184 1.57 -18.55 -6.62
N LEU A 185 1.39 -19.88 -6.68
CA LEU A 185 0.52 -20.62 -5.77
C LEU A 185 0.97 -20.51 -4.31
N GLU A 186 2.27 -20.58 -4.00
CA GLU A 186 2.74 -20.43 -2.62
C GLU A 186 2.48 -19.02 -2.09
N THR A 187 2.66 -18.01 -2.92
CA THR A 187 2.32 -16.63 -2.59
C THR A 187 0.82 -16.48 -2.33
N ALA A 188 -0.02 -17.07 -3.17
CA ALA A 188 -1.47 -17.06 -3.02
C ALA A 188 -1.91 -17.77 -1.74
N LEU A 189 -1.29 -18.92 -1.40
CA LEU A 189 -1.54 -19.63 -0.15
C LEU A 189 -1.19 -18.78 1.08
N LYS A 190 -0.05 -18.11 1.06
CA LYS A 190 0.36 -17.20 2.15
C LYS A 190 -0.57 -16.00 2.27
N PHE A 191 -1.02 -15.44 1.16
CA PHE A 191 -2.03 -14.40 1.18
C PHE A 191 -3.37 -14.92 1.73
N HIS A 192 -3.78 -16.13 1.37
CA HIS A 192 -5.00 -16.75 1.88
C HIS A 192 -4.95 -16.93 3.41
N GLU A 193 -3.79 -17.29 4.00
CA GLU A 193 -3.60 -17.33 5.45
C GLU A 193 -3.85 -15.97 6.11
N ILE A 194 -3.46 -14.88 5.46
CA ILE A 194 -3.73 -13.52 5.93
C ILE A 194 -5.22 -13.20 5.86
N LEU A 195 -5.83 -13.53 4.75
CA LEU A 195 -7.24 -13.27 4.49
C LEU A 195 -8.15 -14.04 5.46
N ALA A 196 -7.78 -15.27 5.82
CA ALA A 196 -8.52 -16.09 6.77
C ALA A 196 -8.59 -15.50 8.19
N GLN A 197 -7.70 -14.56 8.54
CA GLN A 197 -7.67 -13.87 9.82
C GLN A 197 -8.45 -12.54 9.81
N ALA A 198 -9.02 -12.16 8.67
CA ALA A 198 -9.73 -10.91 8.47
C ALA A 198 -11.20 -11.13 8.13
N ALA A 199 -11.97 -10.05 8.03
CA ALA A 199 -13.32 -10.12 7.49
C ALA A 199 -13.30 -10.59 6.02
N PRO A 200 -14.35 -11.30 5.55
CA PRO A 200 -14.44 -11.76 4.17
C PRO A 200 -14.23 -10.60 3.19
N PRO A 201 -13.58 -10.84 2.04
CA PRO A 201 -13.38 -9.77 1.06
C PRO A 201 -14.71 -9.37 0.43
N LYS A 202 -15.00 -8.07 0.40
CA LYS A 202 -16.07 -7.48 -0.41
C LYS A 202 -15.64 -7.34 -1.86
N ALA A 203 -14.37 -7.01 -2.05
CA ALA A 203 -13.71 -6.91 -3.35
C ALA A 203 -12.24 -7.31 -3.19
N LEU A 204 -11.73 -8.07 -4.14
CA LEU A 204 -10.35 -8.51 -4.20
C LEU A 204 -9.77 -8.09 -5.55
N LEU A 205 -8.97 -7.02 -5.55
CA LEU A 205 -8.45 -6.35 -6.73
C LEU A 205 -6.96 -6.66 -6.92
N CYS A 206 -6.60 -7.39 -7.96
CA CYS A 206 -5.21 -7.68 -8.34
C CYS A 206 -4.76 -6.65 -9.38
N VAL A 207 -3.97 -5.66 -8.95
CA VAL A 207 -3.54 -4.55 -9.80
C VAL A 207 -2.23 -4.91 -10.50
N GLU A 208 -2.24 -4.83 -11.83
CA GLU A 208 -1.11 -5.18 -12.68
C GLU A 208 -0.72 -4.02 -13.61
N ALA A 209 -0.74 -4.20 -14.93
CA ALA A 209 -0.32 -3.23 -15.94
C ALA A 209 -1.22 -1.98 -15.97
N MET A 210 -0.73 -0.84 -15.50
CA MET A 210 -1.46 0.42 -15.39
C MET A 210 -0.96 1.51 -16.35
N GLY A 211 -0.13 1.15 -17.34
CA GLY A 211 0.57 2.11 -18.20
C GLY A 211 0.08 2.23 -19.64
N ALA A 212 -0.89 1.42 -20.08
CA ALA A 212 -1.33 1.40 -21.48
C ALA A 212 -2.42 2.42 -21.84
N GLY A 213 -3.13 2.96 -20.85
CA GLY A 213 -4.22 3.92 -21.08
C GLY A 213 -4.88 4.34 -19.78
N ASP A 214 -5.90 5.17 -19.86
CA ASP A 214 -6.68 5.67 -18.73
C ASP A 214 -7.96 4.85 -18.47
N LEU A 215 -8.31 3.94 -19.38
CA LEU A 215 -9.42 3.03 -19.23
C LEU A 215 -8.99 1.81 -18.41
N LEU A 216 -9.70 1.53 -17.31
CA LEU A 216 -9.51 0.30 -16.57
C LEU A 216 -10.31 -0.86 -17.18
N TRP A 217 -9.65 -2.01 -17.28
CA TRP A 217 -10.23 -3.29 -17.56
C TRP A 217 -10.25 -4.12 -16.27
N LEU A 218 -11.43 -4.57 -15.89
CA LEU A 218 -11.64 -5.53 -14.82
C LEU A 218 -11.91 -6.89 -15.46
N THR A 219 -11.02 -7.84 -15.24
CA THR A 219 -11.17 -9.19 -15.82
C THR A 219 -11.23 -10.21 -14.70
N SER A 220 -12.20 -11.15 -14.78
CA SER A 220 -12.38 -12.21 -13.79
C SER A 220 -13.06 -13.40 -14.45
N ARG A 221 -12.81 -14.59 -13.88
CA ARG A 221 -13.60 -15.79 -14.20
C ARG A 221 -14.95 -15.80 -13.46
N ASP A 222 -15.08 -14.96 -12.43
CA ASP A 222 -16.34 -14.77 -11.70
C ASP A 222 -17.05 -13.52 -12.23
N VAL A 223 -18.03 -13.73 -13.10
CA VAL A 223 -18.83 -12.65 -13.71
C VAL A 223 -19.74 -11.93 -12.72
N GLU A 224 -19.99 -12.53 -11.55
CA GLU A 224 -20.81 -11.96 -10.49
C GLU A 224 -19.98 -11.21 -9.44
N ALA A 225 -18.65 -11.19 -9.59
CA ALA A 225 -17.78 -10.43 -8.68
C ALA A 225 -18.26 -8.98 -8.58
N ALA A 226 -18.42 -8.48 -7.35
CA ALA A 226 -18.98 -7.14 -7.10
C ALA A 226 -18.29 -6.01 -7.89
N PRO A 227 -16.94 -6.01 -8.07
CA PRO A 227 -16.27 -5.02 -8.91
C PRO A 227 -16.69 -5.02 -10.38
N LEU A 228 -17.05 -6.17 -10.95
CA LEU A 228 -17.52 -6.24 -12.34
C LEU A 228 -18.90 -5.60 -12.51
N ALA A 229 -19.80 -5.80 -11.57
CA ALA A 229 -21.10 -5.14 -11.58
C ALA A 229 -20.95 -3.62 -11.45
N LEU A 230 -19.99 -3.14 -10.66
CA LEU A 230 -19.67 -1.71 -10.55
C LEU A 230 -19.06 -1.14 -11.83
N ALA A 231 -18.29 -1.92 -12.59
CA ALA A 231 -17.67 -1.47 -13.83
C ALA A 231 -18.69 -0.99 -14.85
N GLN A 232 -19.86 -1.58 -14.90
CA GLN A 232 -20.96 -1.19 -15.81
C GLN A 232 -21.48 0.23 -15.53
N GLY A 233 -21.38 0.71 -14.29
CA GLY A 233 -21.81 2.05 -13.88
C GLY A 233 -20.73 3.13 -14.01
N LEU A 234 -19.48 2.75 -14.29
CA LEU A 234 -18.33 3.65 -14.37
C LEU A 234 -17.87 3.73 -15.83
N GLY A 235 -18.18 4.82 -16.54
CA GLY A 235 -17.91 4.96 -17.97
C GLY A 235 -16.47 4.78 -18.44
N THR A 236 -15.50 4.81 -17.49
CA THR A 236 -14.06 4.62 -17.73
C THR A 236 -13.53 3.29 -17.19
N VAL A 237 -14.42 2.40 -16.80
CA VAL A 237 -14.11 1.06 -16.31
C VAL A 237 -14.95 0.05 -17.08
N ARG A 238 -14.30 -0.98 -17.61
CA ARG A 238 -14.98 -2.06 -18.34
C ARG A 238 -14.75 -3.39 -17.62
N GLY A 239 -15.81 -4.17 -17.46
CA GLY A 239 -15.74 -5.57 -17.05
C GLY A 239 -15.68 -6.48 -18.26
N ALA A 240 -14.91 -7.54 -18.16
CA ALA A 240 -14.85 -8.61 -19.15
C ALA A 240 -14.64 -9.95 -18.45
N GLU A 241 -15.28 -11.00 -18.97
CA GLU A 241 -14.97 -12.36 -18.59
C GLU A 241 -13.62 -12.75 -19.16
N VAL A 242 -12.76 -13.35 -18.34
CA VAL A 242 -11.50 -13.93 -18.80
C VAL A 242 -11.78 -15.33 -19.35
N VAL A 243 -11.74 -15.45 -20.65
CA VAL A 243 -11.54 -16.75 -21.29
C VAL A 243 -10.06 -17.08 -21.17
N CYS A 244 -9.73 -18.25 -20.63
CA CYS A 244 -8.35 -18.72 -20.38
C CYS A 244 -7.39 -18.32 -21.50
N LEU A 245 -6.32 -17.60 -21.16
CA LEU A 245 -5.32 -17.09 -22.09
C LEU A 245 -4.01 -17.89 -21.94
N GLY A 246 -4.01 -19.11 -22.48
CA GLY A 246 -2.77 -19.93 -22.54
C GLY A 246 -2.21 -20.30 -21.16
N ASP A 247 -0.88 -20.49 -21.13
CA ASP A 247 -0.14 -20.91 -19.92
C ASP A 247 0.23 -19.76 -18.96
N ASP A 248 -0.18 -18.52 -19.27
CA ASP A 248 0.11 -17.37 -18.41
C ASP A 248 -0.85 -17.38 -17.21
N VAL A 249 -0.33 -17.81 -16.07
CA VAL A 249 -1.05 -17.84 -14.81
C VAL A 249 -0.92 -16.47 -14.13
N ASP A 250 -2.00 -15.69 -14.08
CA ASP A 250 -2.05 -14.47 -13.30
C ASP A 250 -2.53 -14.75 -11.86
N LEU A 251 -2.21 -13.83 -10.95
CA LEU A 251 -2.59 -13.95 -9.54
C LEU A 251 -4.11 -14.05 -9.34
N ALA A 252 -4.90 -13.30 -10.11
CA ALA A 252 -6.36 -13.30 -9.95
C ALA A 252 -6.96 -14.66 -10.34
N SER A 253 -6.44 -15.31 -11.38
CA SER A 253 -6.84 -16.67 -11.78
C SER A 253 -6.52 -17.70 -10.70
N VAL A 254 -5.32 -17.65 -10.11
CA VAL A 254 -4.93 -18.57 -9.01
C VAL A 254 -5.85 -18.37 -7.80
N LEU A 255 -6.12 -17.15 -7.41
CA LEU A 255 -7.02 -16.86 -6.29
C LEU A 255 -8.46 -17.30 -6.57
N PHE A 256 -8.92 -17.17 -7.82
CA PHE A 256 -10.22 -17.67 -8.23
C PHE A 256 -10.31 -19.21 -8.08
N GLU A 257 -9.30 -19.95 -8.50
CA GLU A 257 -9.23 -21.40 -8.33
C GLU A 257 -9.20 -21.83 -6.85
N MET A 258 -8.76 -20.95 -5.96
CA MET A 258 -8.84 -21.12 -4.50
C MET A 258 -10.21 -20.73 -3.91
N GLY A 259 -11.20 -20.38 -4.76
CA GLY A 259 -12.55 -19.99 -4.33
C GLY A 259 -12.70 -18.53 -3.91
N LEU A 260 -11.74 -17.65 -4.27
CA LEU A 260 -11.79 -16.24 -3.95
C LEU A 260 -12.28 -15.43 -5.17
N PRO A 261 -13.21 -14.46 -4.99
CA PRO A 261 -13.75 -13.65 -6.08
C PRO A 261 -12.75 -12.56 -6.53
N ALA A 262 -11.57 -12.97 -6.99
CA ALA A 262 -10.51 -12.07 -7.40
C ALA A 262 -10.77 -11.48 -8.79
N VAL A 263 -10.45 -10.19 -8.91
CA VAL A 263 -10.58 -9.43 -10.15
C VAL A 263 -9.23 -8.81 -10.50
N ARG A 264 -8.74 -9.09 -11.70
CA ARG A 264 -7.58 -8.43 -12.25
C ARG A 264 -7.95 -7.02 -12.69
N VAL A 265 -7.16 -6.04 -12.31
CA VAL A 265 -7.29 -4.63 -12.67
C VAL A 265 -6.08 -4.21 -13.49
N ALA A 266 -6.30 -3.81 -14.73
CA ALA A 266 -5.23 -3.36 -15.61
C ALA A 266 -5.77 -2.32 -16.62
N THR A 267 -4.89 -1.69 -17.38
CA THR A 267 -5.27 -0.81 -18.51
C THR A 267 -5.30 -1.54 -19.84
N ARG A 268 -5.10 -2.84 -19.82
CA ARG A 268 -5.24 -3.75 -20.97
C ARG A 268 -6.14 -4.93 -20.60
N PRO A 269 -7.00 -5.40 -21.51
CA PRO A 269 -7.84 -6.57 -21.26
C PRO A 269 -7.01 -7.86 -21.09
N MET A 270 -5.81 -7.89 -21.67
CA MET A 270 -4.89 -9.02 -21.66
C MET A 270 -3.46 -8.56 -21.45
N LEU A 271 -2.66 -9.38 -20.75
CA LEU A 271 -1.21 -9.23 -20.75
C LEU A 271 -0.63 -9.86 -22.02
N THR A 272 -0.06 -9.04 -22.89
CA THR A 272 0.92 -9.50 -23.86
C THR A 272 2.26 -8.96 -23.40
N PRO A 273 3.12 -9.73 -22.76
CA PRO A 273 4.43 -9.25 -22.39
C PRO A 273 5.21 -8.95 -23.66
N ALA A 274 5.55 -7.66 -23.87
CA ALA A 274 6.63 -7.32 -24.80
C ALA A 274 7.94 -7.65 -24.09
N GLU A 275 8.74 -8.52 -24.65
CA GLU A 275 10.04 -8.87 -24.07
C GLU A 275 11.17 -8.08 -24.76
N PRO A 276 12.09 -7.46 -24.01
CA PRO A 276 12.01 -7.17 -22.58
C PRO A 276 11.11 -5.98 -22.30
N ASP A 277 10.27 -6.06 -21.25
CA ASP A 277 9.42 -4.96 -20.79
C ASP A 277 10.26 -3.94 -19.99
N SER A 278 10.95 -3.07 -20.71
CA SER A 278 11.87 -2.06 -20.15
C SER A 278 11.45 -0.60 -20.41
N LYS A 279 10.42 -0.41 -21.26
CA LYS A 279 9.96 0.93 -21.60
C LYS A 279 9.06 1.50 -20.51
N VAL A 280 9.57 2.49 -19.76
CA VAL A 280 8.83 3.18 -18.72
C VAL A 280 7.56 3.82 -19.31
N PRO A 281 6.36 3.49 -18.78
CA PRO A 281 5.12 4.13 -19.19
C PRO A 281 5.11 5.63 -18.89
N ALA A 282 4.34 6.37 -19.65
CA ALA A 282 4.19 7.82 -19.41
C ALA A 282 3.44 8.07 -18.09
N ALA A 283 4.09 8.76 -17.14
CA ALA A 283 3.53 9.03 -15.83
C ALA A 283 2.14 9.72 -15.85
N PRO A 284 1.80 10.63 -16.78
CA PRO A 284 0.44 11.15 -16.89
C PRO A 284 -0.63 10.09 -17.19
N ILE A 285 -0.29 9.06 -17.99
CA ILE A 285 -1.20 7.94 -18.29
C ILE A 285 -1.41 7.11 -17.02
N VAL A 286 -0.33 6.73 -16.33
CA VAL A 286 -0.42 6.00 -15.07
C VAL A 286 -1.15 6.81 -14.00
N ALA A 287 -1.00 8.13 -13.97
CA ALA A 287 -1.74 9.00 -13.04
C ALA A 287 -3.25 9.00 -13.33
N ALA A 288 -3.64 9.02 -14.60
CA ALA A 288 -5.03 8.97 -15.00
C ALA A 288 -5.67 7.62 -14.60
N SER A 289 -5.02 6.51 -14.92
CA SER A 289 -5.49 5.16 -14.52
C SER A 289 -5.52 4.97 -13.01
N THR A 290 -4.52 5.51 -12.29
CA THR A 290 -4.51 5.53 -10.81
C THR A 290 -5.71 6.29 -10.25
N GLY A 291 -6.08 7.41 -10.84
CA GLY A 291 -7.29 8.15 -10.46
C GLY A 291 -8.56 7.31 -10.59
N ARG A 292 -8.67 6.48 -11.65
CA ARG A 292 -9.77 5.53 -11.84
C ARG A 292 -9.76 4.39 -10.81
N LEU A 293 -8.57 3.89 -10.48
CA LEU A 293 -8.40 2.88 -9.42
C LEU A 293 -8.89 3.41 -8.06
N ILE A 294 -8.53 4.64 -7.71
CA ILE A 294 -9.00 5.30 -6.49
C ILE A 294 -10.53 5.40 -6.47
N GLU A 295 -11.14 5.82 -7.57
CA GLU A 295 -12.59 5.90 -7.70
C GLU A 295 -13.25 4.53 -7.54
N LEU A 296 -12.70 3.49 -8.18
CA LEU A 296 -13.18 2.11 -8.05
C LEU A 296 -13.13 1.64 -6.59
N ILE A 297 -11.99 1.83 -5.90
CA ILE A 297 -11.83 1.43 -4.50
C ILE A 297 -12.83 2.17 -3.61
N ARG A 298 -12.99 3.48 -3.78
CA ARG A 298 -13.99 4.26 -3.02
C ARG A 298 -15.41 3.72 -3.23
N ARG A 299 -15.77 3.34 -4.46
CA ARG A 299 -17.08 2.73 -4.76
C ARG A 299 -17.23 1.36 -4.11
N CYS A 300 -16.20 0.51 -4.18
CA CYS A 300 -16.20 -0.78 -3.49
C CYS A 300 -16.31 -0.63 -1.97
N ALA A 301 -15.71 0.40 -1.40
CA ALA A 301 -15.70 0.64 0.04
C ALA A 301 -16.99 1.28 0.60
N ILE A 302 -17.99 1.61 -0.24
CA ILE A 302 -19.29 2.10 0.23
C ILE A 302 -20.05 0.91 0.84
N THR A 303 -20.50 1.05 2.08
CA THR A 303 -21.40 0.07 2.71
C THR A 303 -22.80 0.27 2.14
N ARG A 304 -23.39 -0.78 1.61
CA ARG A 304 -24.83 -0.87 1.37
C ARG A 304 -25.48 -1.61 2.51
#